data_28ebd75d1ebfc22415013fc25c3c866d
#
_entry.id   28ebd75d1ebfc22415013fc25c3c866d
#
_cell.length_a   1.000
_cell.length_b   1.000
_cell.length_c   1.000
_cell.angle_alpha   90.00
_cell.angle_beta   90.00
_cell.angle_gamma   90.00
#
_symmetry.space_group_name_H-M   'P 1'
#
loop_
_entity.id
_entity.type
_entity.pdbx_description
1 polymer ?
#
loop_
_entity_poly.entity_id
_entity_poly.type
_entity_poly.pdbx_seq_one_letter_code
_entity_poly.pdbx_strand_id
1 'polypeptide(L)'
;MSDPLQVTPPPFASEHAVDRTMLDRTILRPSPDVQGTSMEGETVLLDLSTGRYYTLNRLGSVIWEHCPGHSTISDIHAVLCDRFDVAPERALDDLVALINQLVQEGLLQQERG
;
A
#
# COMPACT_ATOMS: atom_id res chain seq x y z
N MET A 1 -11.97 -6.86 -11.91
CA MET A 1 -10.66 -6.29 -11.59
C MET A 1 -10.13 -6.96 -10.34
N SER A 2 -8.92 -7.46 -10.38
CA SER A 2 -8.35 -8.15 -9.23
C SER A 2 -7.81 -7.13 -8.21
N ASP A 3 -7.87 -7.51 -6.94
CA ASP A 3 -7.30 -6.70 -5.88
C ASP A 3 -5.79 -6.67 -6.00
N PRO A 4 -5.14 -5.53 -5.74
CA PRO A 4 -3.68 -5.46 -5.73
C PRO A 4 -3.05 -6.29 -4.60
N LEU A 5 -3.80 -6.58 -3.54
CA LEU A 5 -3.38 -7.42 -2.43
C LEU A 5 -4.25 -8.67 -2.40
N GLN A 6 -3.62 -9.86 -2.39
CA GLN A 6 -4.32 -11.14 -2.41
C GLN A 6 -4.86 -11.53 -1.02
N VAL A 7 -5.60 -10.62 -0.41
CA VAL A 7 -6.18 -10.79 0.93
C VAL A 7 -7.58 -10.21 0.91
N THR A 8 -8.52 -10.90 1.54
CA THR A 8 -9.87 -10.38 1.69
C THR A 8 -9.86 -9.18 2.62
N PRO A 9 -10.32 -8.01 2.16
CA PRO A 9 -10.35 -6.83 3.03
C PRO A 9 -11.38 -7.00 4.14
N PRO A 10 -11.20 -6.28 5.28
CA PRO A 10 -12.21 -6.29 6.32
C PRO A 10 -13.54 -5.70 5.82
N PRO A 11 -14.67 -6.14 6.38
CA PRO A 11 -15.97 -5.70 5.89
C PRO A 11 -16.32 -4.25 6.23
N PHE A 12 -15.57 -3.61 7.10
CA PHE A 12 -15.82 -2.22 7.50
C PHE A 12 -14.51 -1.53 7.80
N ALA A 13 -14.54 -0.20 7.73
CA ALA A 13 -13.35 0.61 8.01
C ALA A 13 -12.97 0.50 9.49
N SER A 14 -11.67 0.45 9.74
CA SER A 14 -11.14 0.40 11.10
C SER A 14 -10.63 1.79 11.50
N GLU A 15 -10.25 1.91 12.77
CA GLU A 15 -9.61 3.11 13.28
C GLU A 15 -8.24 3.37 12.64
N HIS A 16 -7.68 2.37 11.94
CA HIS A 16 -6.40 2.49 11.24
C HIS A 16 -6.57 2.93 9.78
N ALA A 17 -7.79 3.23 9.35
CA ALA A 17 -8.03 3.65 7.98
C ALA A 17 -7.28 4.95 7.66
N VAL A 18 -6.85 5.07 6.41
CA VAL A 18 -6.16 6.26 5.93
C VAL A 18 -7.10 7.46 5.95
N ASP A 19 -6.63 8.56 6.51
CA ASP A 19 -7.36 9.82 6.53
C ASP A 19 -7.06 10.57 5.23
N ARG A 20 -8.07 10.69 4.37
CA ARG A 20 -7.91 11.35 3.07
C ARG A 20 -7.62 12.85 3.16
N THR A 21 -7.83 13.47 4.33
CA THR A 21 -7.48 14.87 4.52
C THR A 21 -6.01 15.07 4.85
N MET A 22 -5.27 13.99 5.09
CA MET A 22 -3.87 14.02 5.52
C MET A 22 -2.92 13.36 4.52
N LEU A 23 -3.34 13.19 3.26
CA LEU A 23 -2.55 12.46 2.26
C LEU A 23 -1.19 13.09 1.99
N ASP A 24 -1.08 14.40 2.09
CA ASP A 24 0.16 15.14 1.86
C ASP A 24 1.07 15.16 3.09
N ARG A 25 0.63 14.57 4.19
CA ARG A 25 1.40 14.52 5.45
C ARG A 25 1.62 13.10 5.96
N THR A 26 0.94 12.13 5.39
CA THR A 26 1.02 10.75 5.86
C THR A 26 2.12 10.03 5.12
N ILE A 27 3.07 9.52 5.87
CA ILE A 27 4.18 8.71 5.37
C ILE A 27 3.92 7.29 5.82
N LEU A 28 4.20 6.33 4.94
CA LEU A 28 4.01 4.92 5.23
C LEU A 28 5.36 4.26 5.46
N ARG A 29 5.41 3.40 6.44
CA ARG A 29 6.64 2.69 6.78
C ARG A 29 6.34 1.20 6.87
N PRO A 30 7.06 0.35 6.13
CA PRO A 30 6.88 -1.10 6.26
C PRO A 30 7.20 -1.57 7.67
N SER A 31 6.44 -2.56 8.14
CA SER A 31 6.74 -3.20 9.41
C SER A 31 8.13 -3.85 9.34
N PRO A 32 8.94 -3.78 10.42
CA PRO A 32 10.26 -4.40 10.42
C PRO A 32 10.22 -5.92 10.29
N ASP A 33 9.09 -6.55 10.56
CA ASP A 33 8.93 -8.00 10.47
C ASP A 33 8.52 -8.47 9.07
N VAL A 34 8.37 -7.55 8.12
CA VAL A 34 7.92 -7.87 6.77
C VAL A 34 9.08 -7.82 5.80
N GLN A 35 9.22 -8.88 5.01
CA GLN A 35 10.20 -8.93 3.92
C GLN A 35 9.47 -8.97 2.60
N GLY A 36 9.93 -8.16 1.66
CA GLY A 36 9.37 -8.10 0.31
C GLY A 36 10.38 -8.59 -0.71
N THR A 37 9.92 -9.43 -1.63
CA THR A 37 10.73 -9.91 -2.75
C THR A 37 9.98 -9.62 -4.03
N SER A 38 10.61 -8.85 -4.93
CA SER A 38 10.00 -8.51 -6.21
C SER A 38 10.51 -9.44 -7.30
N MET A 39 9.58 -9.94 -8.13
CA MET A 39 9.88 -10.77 -9.28
C MET A 39 8.94 -10.42 -10.42
N GLU A 40 9.48 -10.04 -11.56
CA GLU A 40 8.72 -9.80 -12.79
C GLU A 40 7.55 -8.82 -12.62
N GLY A 41 7.76 -7.77 -11.82
CA GLY A 41 6.74 -6.76 -11.60
C GLY A 41 5.74 -7.10 -10.52
N GLU A 42 5.88 -8.25 -9.88
CA GLU A 42 5.06 -8.65 -8.74
C GLU A 42 5.91 -8.70 -7.48
N THR A 43 5.28 -8.51 -6.32
CA THR A 43 5.98 -8.55 -5.04
C THR A 43 5.31 -9.56 -4.13
N VAL A 44 6.12 -10.39 -3.50
CA VAL A 44 5.66 -11.27 -2.42
C VAL A 44 6.12 -10.69 -1.10
N LEU A 45 5.20 -10.48 -0.18
CA LEU A 45 5.48 -10.00 1.17
C LEU A 45 5.37 -11.17 2.13
N LEU A 46 6.38 -11.34 2.97
CA LEU A 46 6.36 -12.33 4.03
C LEU A 46 6.38 -11.63 5.38
N ASP A 47 5.37 -11.88 6.19
CA ASP A 47 5.29 -11.36 7.55
C ASP A 47 5.86 -12.43 8.48
N LEU A 48 7.07 -12.17 8.98
CA LEU A 48 7.78 -13.14 9.82
C LEU A 48 7.12 -13.33 11.19
N SER A 49 6.34 -12.34 11.63
CA SER A 49 5.68 -12.45 12.94
C SER A 49 4.48 -13.39 12.92
N THR A 50 3.82 -13.54 11.78
CA THR A 50 2.62 -14.39 11.64
C THR A 50 2.83 -15.60 10.76
N GLY A 51 3.89 -15.60 9.94
CA GLY A 51 4.13 -16.63 8.94
C GLY A 51 3.24 -16.51 7.72
N ARG A 52 2.48 -15.44 7.60
CA ARG A 52 1.61 -15.21 6.44
C ARG A 52 2.36 -14.53 5.33
N TYR A 53 1.97 -14.81 4.08
CA TYR A 53 2.48 -14.05 2.95
C TYR A 53 1.36 -13.56 2.06
N TYR A 54 1.70 -12.52 1.30
CA TYR A 54 0.76 -11.79 0.47
C TYR A 54 1.44 -11.55 -0.88
N THR A 55 0.65 -11.50 -1.94
CA THR A 55 1.18 -11.20 -3.27
C THR A 55 0.60 -9.88 -3.73
N LEU A 56 1.47 -8.99 -4.18
CA LEU A 56 1.07 -7.71 -4.76
C LEU A 56 1.21 -7.78 -6.28
N ASN A 57 0.21 -7.29 -6.99
CA ASN A 57 0.28 -7.15 -8.42
C ASN A 57 1.20 -5.97 -8.79
N ARG A 58 1.30 -5.67 -10.07
CA ARG A 58 2.21 -4.61 -10.54
C ARG A 58 1.94 -3.26 -9.89
N LEU A 59 0.68 -2.86 -9.78
CA LEU A 59 0.29 -1.61 -9.14
C LEU A 59 0.69 -1.61 -7.66
N GLY A 60 0.35 -2.67 -6.94
CA GLY A 60 0.69 -2.82 -5.54
C GLY A 60 2.20 -2.85 -5.30
N SER A 61 2.95 -3.43 -6.24
CA SER A 61 4.42 -3.48 -6.15
C SER A 61 5.02 -2.09 -6.23
N VAL A 62 4.53 -1.24 -7.11
CA VAL A 62 5.02 0.15 -7.22
C VAL A 62 4.72 0.90 -5.93
N ILE A 63 3.53 0.72 -5.39
CA ILE A 63 3.16 1.36 -4.12
C ILE A 63 4.11 0.91 -3.00
N TRP A 64 4.33 -0.38 -2.88
CA TRP A 64 5.19 -0.94 -1.84
C TRP A 64 6.64 -0.42 -1.95
N GLU A 65 7.15 -0.34 -3.17
CA GLU A 65 8.52 0.12 -3.40
C GLU A 65 8.77 1.56 -2.94
N HIS A 66 7.72 2.38 -2.92
CA HIS A 66 7.84 3.78 -2.53
C HIS A 66 7.57 4.00 -1.03
N CYS A 67 7.12 2.97 -0.30
CA CYS A 67 6.82 3.11 1.12
C CYS A 67 8.06 3.31 2.00
N PRO A 68 9.21 2.67 1.72
CA PRO A 68 10.40 2.85 2.59
C PRO A 68 11.04 4.23 2.53
N GLY A 69 10.69 5.03 1.54
CA GLY A 69 11.22 6.39 1.42
C GLY A 69 10.48 7.36 2.33
N HIS A 70 10.74 8.65 2.15
CA HIS A 70 10.02 9.70 2.86
C HIS A 70 8.89 10.25 2.00
N SER A 71 8.35 9.43 1.10
CA SER A 71 7.25 9.83 0.22
C SER A 71 5.94 9.82 0.99
N THR A 72 5.16 10.88 0.82
CA THR A 72 3.80 10.91 1.34
C THR A 72 2.88 10.09 0.43
N ILE A 73 1.65 9.85 0.89
CA ILE A 73 0.65 9.19 0.05
C ILE A 73 0.40 9.99 -1.23
N SER A 74 0.39 11.32 -1.12
CA SER A 74 0.24 12.19 -2.29
C SER A 74 1.37 12.01 -3.30
N ASP A 75 2.61 11.84 -2.83
CA ASP A 75 3.75 11.59 -3.71
C ASP A 75 3.59 10.25 -4.45
N ILE A 76 3.15 9.22 -3.74
CA ILE A 76 2.92 7.91 -4.35
C ILE A 76 1.81 7.99 -5.39
N HIS A 77 0.75 8.74 -5.09
CA HIS A 77 -0.35 8.96 -6.03
C HIS A 77 0.16 9.60 -7.33
N ALA A 78 1.02 10.60 -7.21
CA ALA A 78 1.60 11.25 -8.40
C ALA A 78 2.41 10.26 -9.24
N VAL A 79 3.17 9.38 -8.61
CA VAL A 79 3.93 8.33 -9.31
C VAL A 79 2.99 7.39 -10.07
N LEU A 80 1.89 6.99 -9.45
CA LEU A 80 0.92 6.10 -10.10
C LEU A 80 0.28 6.75 -11.32
N CYS A 81 -0.06 8.02 -11.22
CA CYS A 81 -0.65 8.76 -12.34
C CYS A 81 0.35 8.91 -13.51
N ASP A 82 1.64 9.00 -13.19
CA ASP A 82 2.69 9.12 -14.18
C ASP A 82 3.00 7.80 -14.89
N ARG A 83 2.99 6.69 -14.14
CA ARG A 83 3.40 5.38 -14.66
C ARG A 83 2.27 4.56 -15.27
N PHE A 84 1.04 4.80 -14.85
CA PHE A 84 -0.11 4.01 -15.28
C PHE A 84 -1.12 4.90 -16.00
N ASP A 85 -1.71 4.37 -17.04
CA ASP A 85 -2.77 5.06 -17.79
C ASP A 85 -4.09 4.87 -17.05
N VAL A 86 -4.30 5.67 -16.00
CA VAL A 86 -5.45 5.56 -15.13
C VAL A 86 -5.92 6.94 -14.71
N ALA A 87 -7.24 7.12 -14.56
CA ALA A 87 -7.78 8.38 -14.07
C ALA A 87 -7.26 8.67 -12.66
N PRO A 88 -6.87 9.92 -12.35
CA PRO A 88 -6.30 10.26 -11.05
C PRO A 88 -7.18 9.87 -9.86
N GLU A 89 -8.49 10.03 -9.98
CA GLU A 89 -9.42 9.68 -8.91
C GLU A 89 -9.44 8.19 -8.65
N ARG A 90 -9.39 7.39 -9.71
CA ARG A 90 -9.36 5.95 -9.60
C ARG A 90 -8.04 5.46 -9.01
N ALA A 91 -6.94 6.06 -9.44
CA ALA A 91 -5.63 5.74 -8.88
C ALA A 91 -5.60 6.02 -7.38
N LEU A 92 -6.19 7.12 -6.94
CA LEU A 92 -6.25 7.45 -5.53
C LEU A 92 -7.12 6.45 -4.75
N ASP A 93 -8.28 6.08 -5.30
CA ASP A 93 -9.15 5.11 -4.65
C ASP A 93 -8.45 3.76 -4.49
N ASP A 94 -7.79 3.29 -5.52
CA ASP A 94 -7.06 2.02 -5.48
C ASP A 94 -5.89 2.08 -4.51
N LEU A 95 -5.16 3.19 -4.50
CA LEU A 95 -4.04 3.42 -3.59
C LEU A 95 -4.50 3.40 -2.13
N VAL A 96 -5.53 4.15 -1.81
CA VAL A 96 -6.05 4.23 -0.45
C VAL A 96 -6.59 2.88 0.00
N ALA A 97 -7.30 2.17 -0.89
CA ALA A 97 -7.83 0.85 -0.57
C ALA A 97 -6.70 -0.14 -0.25
N LEU A 98 -5.65 -0.16 -1.04
CA LEU A 98 -4.52 -1.04 -0.79
C LEU A 98 -3.79 -0.68 0.51
N ILE A 99 -3.54 0.60 0.72
CA ILE A 99 -2.88 1.05 1.95
C ILE A 99 -3.69 0.66 3.17
N ASN A 100 -5.01 0.83 3.12
CA ASN A 100 -5.87 0.43 4.23
C ASN A 100 -5.75 -1.07 4.51
N GLN A 101 -5.70 -1.90 3.49
CA GLN A 101 -5.51 -3.34 3.65
C GLN A 101 -4.15 -3.66 4.28
N LEU A 102 -3.09 -3.02 3.79
CA LEU A 102 -1.74 -3.25 4.31
C LEU A 102 -1.61 -2.81 5.76
N VAL A 103 -2.19 -1.68 6.12
CA VAL A 103 -2.18 -1.20 7.50
C VAL A 103 -3.01 -2.13 8.40
N GLN A 104 -4.17 -2.57 7.92
CA GLN A 104 -5.05 -3.47 8.65
C GLN A 104 -4.37 -4.80 8.96
N GLU A 105 -3.57 -5.30 8.02
CA GLU A 105 -2.85 -6.56 8.17
C GLU A 105 -1.52 -6.40 8.93
N GLY A 106 -1.20 -5.18 9.35
CA GLY A 106 0.04 -4.93 10.09
C GLY A 106 1.30 -4.89 9.24
N LEU A 107 1.15 -4.79 7.92
CA LEU A 107 2.29 -4.77 6.99
C LEU A 107 2.87 -3.38 6.83
N LEU A 108 2.08 -2.35 7.02
CA LEU A 108 2.50 -0.95 6.96
C LEU A 108 2.05 -0.22 8.22
N GLN A 109 2.81 0.80 8.58
CA GLN A 109 2.50 1.71 9.66
C GLN A 109 2.38 3.12 9.09
N GLN A 110 1.44 3.90 9.61
CA GLN A 110 1.25 5.28 9.21
C GLN A 110 2.02 6.20 10.15
N GLU A 111 2.75 7.16 9.56
CA GLU A 111 3.37 8.24 10.30
C GLU A 111 2.89 9.55 9.73
N ARG A 112 2.53 10.49 10.61
CA ARG A 112 2.09 11.82 10.20
C ARG A 112 3.15 12.83 10.61
N GLY A 113 3.58 13.58 9.61
CA GLY A 113 4.56 14.62 9.83
C GLY A 113 4.00 15.90 10.39
#